data_834260041c0e481bde6c61648e736bd1
#
_entry.id   834260041c0e481bde6c61648e736bd1
#
_cell.length_a   1.000
_cell.length_b   1.000
_cell.length_c   1.000
_cell.angle_alpha   90.00
_cell.angle_beta   90.00
_cell.angle_gamma   90.00
#
_symmetry.space_group_name_H-M   'P 1'
#
loop_
_entity.id
_entity.type
_entity.pdbx_description
1 polymer ?
#
loop_
_entity_poly.entity_id
_entity_poly.type
_entity_poly.pdbx_seq_one_letter_code
_entity_poly.pdbx_strand_id
1 'polypeptide(L)'
;RNYIDKGLISKDELIEKLQSYGIKSIYYAALNKGDAKKLVLAYCFPPFNDTSGNVMAKRIFEDKQVVDVISNDMSRIRKKDQKLMNIMSHLLDSQIVLNGAQAFSSWQSIEDYIDGVLHAYKMYSDKYDEMYSRVMFPHSHFAAFELKKINQSIKWVAEFSDPLVTDVSSNLRHAPIEDDDYIEDLKAFVGPKYSDLIDDNSFNVCEVVAFLYADELIFTNKYQLDYMLLRYDEDIQELVKSKAIISQHPTLPRDMYQLVKSFYKVEQDKINIAYFGNFYDTRGFRQIELVAKYLYEANINNFTIHVFTNLNRKTMRFYNQSAFKDYIVMNQYAPYFEFLNLTDLMDALLIFDAETVGIKPYNPYVPSKLSDYRGSLSNIWAFTERESILDQTYEEKLYITRQHDYQKYASTFKQLANDIDKATYQVKNIKCSK
;
A
#
# COMPACT_ATOMS: atom_id res chain seq x y z
N ARG A 1 33.44 3.77 -2.60
CA ARG A 1 33.23 4.57 -1.44
C ARG A 1 34.42 5.52 -1.16
N ASN A 2 35.64 5.02 -1.01
CA ASN A 2 36.85 5.86 -0.75
C ASN A 2 37.01 7.08 -1.67
N TYR A 3 36.65 6.97 -2.94
CA TYR A 3 36.73 8.09 -3.90
C TYR A 3 35.63 9.13 -3.66
N ILE A 4 34.43 8.67 -3.25
CA ILE A 4 33.31 9.55 -2.87
C ILE A 4 33.67 10.32 -1.59
N ASP A 5 34.15 9.60 -0.56
CA ASP A 5 34.54 10.21 0.73
C ASP A 5 35.69 11.24 0.60
N LYS A 6 36.52 11.08 -0.43
CA LYS A 6 37.57 12.04 -0.76
C LYS A 6 37.12 13.19 -1.68
N GLY A 7 35.86 13.21 -2.06
CA GLY A 7 35.31 14.21 -2.99
C GLY A 7 35.85 14.14 -4.41
N LEU A 8 36.45 13.00 -4.81
CA LEU A 8 37.03 12.81 -6.16
C LEU A 8 36.00 12.46 -7.23
N ILE A 9 34.89 11.95 -6.84
CA ILE A 9 33.73 11.63 -7.70
C ILE A 9 32.46 11.69 -6.87
N SER A 10 31.37 12.21 -7.41
CA SER A 10 30.05 12.12 -6.75
C SER A 10 29.50 10.69 -6.84
N LYS A 11 28.53 10.36 -5.97
CA LYS A 11 27.85 9.07 -5.98
C LYS A 11 27.12 8.85 -7.32
N ASP A 12 26.44 9.87 -7.81
CA ASP A 12 25.66 9.81 -9.05
C ASP A 12 26.56 9.64 -10.28
N GLU A 13 27.65 10.41 -10.36
CA GLU A 13 28.67 10.23 -11.43
C GLU A 13 29.26 8.82 -11.42
N LEU A 14 29.51 8.24 -10.25
CA LEU A 14 30.01 6.87 -10.16
C LEU A 14 28.98 5.88 -10.67
N ILE A 15 27.71 6.04 -10.28
CA ILE A 15 26.61 5.17 -10.73
C ILE A 15 26.45 5.26 -12.25
N GLU A 16 26.38 6.46 -12.81
CA GLU A 16 26.29 6.68 -14.25
C GLU A 16 27.45 6.04 -15.01
N LYS A 17 28.67 6.19 -14.49
CA LYS A 17 29.86 5.60 -15.08
C LYS A 17 29.84 4.07 -15.04
N LEU A 18 29.41 3.46 -13.92
CA LEU A 18 29.24 2.02 -13.81
C LEU A 18 28.21 1.49 -14.81
N GLN A 19 27.09 2.18 -14.94
CA GLN A 19 26.03 1.86 -15.89
C GLN A 19 26.48 2.00 -17.35
N SER A 20 27.29 3.02 -17.68
CA SER A 20 27.85 3.20 -19.03
C SER A 20 28.79 2.07 -19.44
N TYR A 21 29.45 1.42 -18.46
CA TYR A 21 30.25 0.20 -18.69
C TYR A 21 29.41 -1.09 -18.72
N GLY A 22 28.09 -1.00 -18.71
CA GLY A 22 27.18 -2.15 -18.76
C GLY A 22 27.07 -2.91 -17.43
N ILE A 23 27.53 -2.34 -16.33
CA ILE A 23 27.40 -2.93 -14.99
C ILE A 23 25.94 -2.75 -14.54
N LYS A 24 25.17 -3.85 -14.54
CA LYS A 24 23.75 -3.87 -14.21
C LYS A 24 23.47 -4.09 -12.72
N SER A 25 24.42 -4.64 -11.97
CA SER A 25 24.28 -4.93 -10.55
C SER A 25 25.25 -4.08 -9.76
N ILE A 26 24.72 -3.06 -9.08
CA ILE A 26 25.47 -2.15 -8.22
C ILE A 26 25.18 -2.52 -6.77
N TYR A 27 26.23 -2.69 -5.97
CA TYR A 27 26.09 -2.92 -4.53
C TYR A 27 25.89 -1.59 -3.80
N TYR A 28 24.66 -1.09 -3.85
CA TYR A 28 24.30 0.23 -3.32
C TYR A 28 24.57 0.38 -1.81
N ALA A 29 24.40 -0.67 -1.00
CA ALA A 29 24.69 -0.63 0.42
C ALA A 29 26.14 -0.22 0.72
N ALA A 30 27.10 -0.64 -0.12
CA ALA A 30 28.49 -0.20 0.02
C ALA A 30 28.69 1.29 -0.34
N LEU A 31 27.88 1.82 -1.26
CA LEU A 31 27.92 3.24 -1.64
C LEU A 31 27.20 4.11 -0.60
N ASN A 32 26.17 3.58 0.02
CA ASN A 32 25.33 4.28 1.02
C ASN A 32 25.90 4.21 2.44
N LYS A 33 26.92 3.39 2.67
CA LYS A 33 27.42 3.08 4.01
C LYS A 33 27.65 4.31 4.88
N GLY A 34 26.86 4.42 5.94
CA GLY A 34 26.93 5.52 6.91
C GLY A 34 26.14 6.78 6.53
N ASP A 35 25.43 6.78 5.39
CA ASP A 35 24.66 7.95 4.93
C ASP A 35 23.24 7.97 5.53
N ALA A 36 22.72 6.84 6.04
CA ALA A 36 21.38 6.79 6.59
C ALA A 36 21.24 7.64 7.85
N LYS A 37 20.30 8.58 7.82
CA LYS A 37 19.85 9.41 8.96
C LYS A 37 18.43 9.10 9.37
N LYS A 38 17.73 8.29 8.58
CA LYS A 38 16.35 7.85 8.81
C LYS A 38 16.31 6.35 9.07
N LEU A 39 15.66 5.96 10.15
CA LEU A 39 15.40 4.57 10.52
C LEU A 39 13.97 4.20 10.12
N VAL A 40 13.79 3.11 9.39
CA VAL A 40 12.49 2.58 8.99
C VAL A 40 12.18 1.34 9.82
N LEU A 41 11.10 1.39 10.58
CA LEU A 41 10.59 0.29 11.39
C LEU A 41 9.41 -0.37 10.69
N ALA A 42 9.65 -1.53 10.10
CA ALA A 42 8.72 -2.21 9.22
C ALA A 42 8.64 -3.69 9.57
N TYR A 43 7.68 -4.11 10.39
CA TYR A 43 7.53 -5.51 10.77
C TYR A 43 7.51 -6.45 9.55
N CYS A 44 6.75 -6.09 8.49
CA CYS A 44 6.82 -6.77 7.20
C CYS A 44 7.36 -5.81 6.14
N PHE A 45 8.43 -6.20 5.45
CA PHE A 45 9.12 -5.38 4.46
C PHE A 45 9.65 -6.22 3.29
N PRO A 46 9.87 -5.64 2.10
CA PRO A 46 10.57 -6.37 1.04
C PRO A 46 11.86 -7.07 1.52
N PRO A 47 12.14 -8.29 1.08
CA PRO A 47 11.55 -8.95 -0.09
C PRO A 47 10.24 -9.73 0.17
N PHE A 48 9.62 -9.62 1.33
CA PHE A 48 8.34 -10.27 1.60
C PHE A 48 7.20 -9.47 0.98
N ASN A 49 6.39 -10.13 0.14
CA ASN A 49 5.32 -9.46 -0.59
C ASN A 49 4.12 -9.18 0.33
N ASP A 50 4.03 -7.93 0.75
CA ASP A 50 2.93 -7.40 1.55
C ASP A 50 2.59 -5.98 1.10
N THR A 51 1.31 -5.63 1.07
CA THR A 51 0.87 -4.30 0.59
C THR A 51 1.45 -3.17 1.44
N SER A 52 1.49 -3.34 2.77
CA SER A 52 2.05 -2.33 3.68
C SER A 52 3.54 -2.13 3.46
N GLY A 53 4.31 -3.23 3.40
CA GLY A 53 5.75 -3.18 3.13
C GLY A 53 6.06 -2.57 1.76
N ASN A 54 5.25 -2.88 0.75
CA ASN A 54 5.42 -2.29 -0.60
C ASN A 54 5.15 -0.78 -0.59
N VAL A 55 4.16 -0.29 0.17
CA VAL A 55 3.91 1.15 0.33
C VAL A 55 5.07 1.82 1.04
N MET A 56 5.62 1.22 2.11
CA MET A 56 6.81 1.76 2.78
C MET A 56 8.00 1.87 1.83
N ALA A 57 8.26 0.85 1.02
CA ALA A 57 9.31 0.89 0.00
C ALA A 57 9.10 2.01 -1.03
N LYS A 58 7.85 2.25 -1.45
CA LYS A 58 7.48 3.37 -2.33
C LYS A 58 7.67 4.74 -1.65
N ARG A 59 7.38 4.86 -0.35
CA ARG A 59 7.67 6.09 0.42
C ARG A 59 9.16 6.38 0.46
N ILE A 60 9.98 5.38 0.76
CA ILE A 60 11.45 5.52 0.72
C ILE A 60 11.90 5.99 -0.66
N PHE A 61 11.35 5.40 -1.73
CA PHE A 61 11.65 5.80 -3.11
C PHE A 61 11.25 7.26 -3.40
N GLU A 62 10.07 7.70 -2.93
CA GLU A 62 9.56 9.07 -3.10
C GLU A 62 10.40 10.10 -2.32
N ASP A 63 10.76 9.77 -1.07
CA ASP A 63 11.57 10.64 -0.19
C ASP A 63 13.01 10.80 -0.67
N LYS A 64 13.53 9.87 -1.47
CA LYS A 64 14.91 9.88 -2.00
C LYS A 64 16.01 9.97 -0.94
N GLN A 65 15.71 9.58 0.30
CA GLN A 65 16.66 9.57 1.41
C GLN A 65 17.24 8.18 1.59
N VAL A 66 18.52 8.12 1.93
CA VAL A 66 19.16 6.86 2.34
C VAL A 66 18.68 6.47 3.71
N VAL A 67 18.25 5.20 3.84
CA VAL A 67 17.64 4.68 5.07
C VAL A 67 18.32 3.39 5.54
N ASP A 68 18.19 3.14 6.85
CA ASP A 68 18.29 1.80 7.41
C ASP A 68 16.89 1.25 7.70
N VAL A 69 16.73 -0.06 7.55
CA VAL A 69 15.45 -0.75 7.81
C VAL A 69 15.65 -1.83 8.85
N ILE A 70 14.77 -1.88 9.85
CA ILE A 70 14.63 -3.03 10.75
C ILE A 70 13.29 -3.70 10.44
N SER A 71 13.34 -4.94 10.01
CA SER A 71 12.16 -5.75 9.66
C SER A 71 12.20 -7.12 10.34
N ASN A 72 11.09 -7.86 10.31
CA ASN A 72 11.05 -9.24 10.77
C ASN A 72 11.10 -10.22 9.60
N ASP A 73 11.60 -11.43 9.82
CA ASP A 73 11.46 -12.53 8.87
C ASP A 73 9.98 -12.95 8.80
N MET A 74 9.39 -12.83 7.63
CA MET A 74 7.98 -13.16 7.38
C MET A 74 7.83 -14.40 6.49
N SER A 75 8.86 -15.21 6.35
CA SER A 75 8.94 -16.34 5.40
C SER A 75 7.86 -17.40 5.59
N ARG A 76 7.30 -17.55 6.80
CA ARG A 76 6.25 -18.54 7.09
C ARG A 76 4.85 -18.08 6.63
N ILE A 77 4.62 -16.77 6.54
CA ILE A 77 3.28 -16.20 6.28
C ILE A 77 3.22 -15.29 5.05
N ARG A 78 4.37 -14.95 4.46
CA ARG A 78 4.45 -14.12 3.25
C ARG A 78 5.38 -14.75 2.21
N LYS A 79 4.97 -14.64 0.96
CA LYS A 79 5.78 -15.07 -0.17
C LYS A 79 6.96 -14.11 -0.36
N LYS A 80 8.16 -14.66 -0.52
CA LYS A 80 9.37 -13.89 -0.83
C LYS A 80 9.45 -13.60 -2.33
N ASP A 81 9.65 -12.32 -2.68
CA ASP A 81 9.94 -11.86 -4.04
C ASP A 81 11.11 -10.88 -4.00
N GLN A 82 12.30 -11.36 -4.35
CA GLN A 82 13.53 -10.57 -4.30
C GLN A 82 13.49 -9.35 -5.23
N LYS A 83 12.66 -9.37 -6.27
CA LYS A 83 12.53 -8.25 -7.20
C LYS A 83 11.95 -7.00 -6.54
N LEU A 84 11.15 -7.16 -5.47
CA LEU A 84 10.61 -6.02 -4.71
C LEU A 84 11.69 -5.07 -4.18
N MET A 85 12.90 -5.59 -3.94
CA MET A 85 14.04 -4.77 -3.53
C MET A 85 14.42 -3.70 -4.58
N ASN A 86 14.08 -3.89 -5.85
CA ASN A 86 14.36 -2.91 -6.90
C ASN A 86 13.64 -1.57 -6.70
N ILE A 87 12.58 -1.53 -5.88
CA ILE A 87 11.88 -0.28 -5.59
C ILE A 87 12.83 0.72 -4.91
N MET A 88 13.62 0.27 -3.93
CA MET A 88 14.35 1.19 -3.05
C MET A 88 15.79 0.77 -2.70
N SER A 89 16.32 -0.33 -3.27
CA SER A 89 17.65 -0.83 -2.90
C SER A 89 18.77 0.19 -3.12
N HIS A 90 18.60 1.13 -4.05
CA HIS A 90 19.55 2.23 -4.29
C HIS A 90 19.57 3.26 -3.16
N LEU A 91 18.56 3.25 -2.28
CA LEU A 91 18.43 4.13 -1.10
C LEU A 91 18.67 3.38 0.21
N LEU A 92 19.07 2.11 0.17
CA LEU A 92 19.28 1.30 1.36
C LEU A 92 20.76 1.32 1.77
N ASP A 93 21.04 1.74 3.00
CA ASP A 93 22.35 1.57 3.64
C ASP A 93 22.44 0.16 4.24
N SER A 94 21.49 -0.19 5.14
CA SER A 94 21.41 -1.53 5.71
C SER A 94 19.96 -1.99 5.92
N GLN A 95 19.79 -3.32 5.98
CA GLN A 95 18.54 -3.94 6.43
C GLN A 95 18.87 -5.02 7.46
N ILE A 96 18.34 -4.85 8.66
CA ILE A 96 18.39 -5.86 9.72
C ILE A 96 17.07 -6.64 9.67
N VAL A 97 17.15 -7.95 9.47
CA VAL A 97 15.99 -8.84 9.51
C VAL A 97 16.03 -9.60 10.81
N LEU A 98 15.09 -9.28 11.70
CA LEU A 98 14.91 -9.96 12.97
C LEU A 98 14.28 -11.34 12.75
N ASN A 99 14.50 -12.26 13.66
CA ASN A 99 13.97 -13.63 13.59
C ASN A 99 12.98 -13.87 14.74
N GLY A 100 12.06 -12.93 14.95
CA GLY A 100 11.00 -13.02 15.94
C GLY A 100 9.80 -13.85 15.49
N ALA A 101 8.83 -14.04 16.38
CA ALA A 101 7.58 -14.71 16.06
C ALA A 101 6.84 -14.00 14.92
N GLN A 102 6.15 -14.79 14.08
CA GLN A 102 5.42 -14.28 12.90
C GLN A 102 3.92 -14.37 13.18
N ALA A 103 3.32 -13.26 13.54
CA ALA A 103 1.89 -13.16 13.79
C ALA A 103 1.34 -11.81 13.31
N PHE A 104 0.00 -11.71 13.18
CA PHE A 104 -0.64 -10.45 12.80
C PHE A 104 -0.66 -9.44 13.96
N SER A 105 -0.91 -9.93 15.20
CA SER A 105 -1.12 -9.05 16.36
C SER A 105 -0.99 -9.78 17.72
N SER A 106 -0.32 -10.94 17.83
CA SER A 106 -0.11 -11.53 19.15
C SER A 106 0.86 -10.69 19.97
N TRP A 107 0.59 -10.54 21.29
CA TRP A 107 1.43 -9.72 22.16
C TRP A 107 2.88 -10.21 22.16
N GLN A 108 3.12 -11.51 22.34
CA GLN A 108 4.46 -12.09 22.27
C GLN A 108 5.24 -11.68 20.99
N SER A 109 4.56 -11.65 19.84
CA SER A 109 5.26 -11.25 18.61
C SER A 109 5.55 -9.76 18.56
N ILE A 110 4.72 -8.94 19.22
CA ILE A 110 4.94 -7.49 19.35
C ILE A 110 6.15 -7.25 20.27
N GLU A 111 6.22 -7.91 21.43
CA GLU A 111 7.36 -7.85 22.35
C GLU A 111 8.66 -8.30 21.68
N ASP A 112 8.66 -9.47 21.04
CA ASP A 112 9.85 -9.99 20.32
C ASP A 112 10.38 -8.97 19.31
N TYR A 113 9.47 -8.26 18.62
CA TYR A 113 9.87 -7.24 17.64
C TYR A 113 10.39 -5.97 18.32
N ILE A 114 9.74 -5.50 19.40
CA ILE A 114 10.20 -4.37 20.22
C ILE A 114 11.63 -4.64 20.71
N ASP A 115 11.85 -5.77 21.36
CA ASP A 115 13.15 -6.13 21.93
C ASP A 115 14.23 -6.21 20.86
N GLY A 116 13.91 -6.84 19.73
CA GLY A 116 14.82 -6.91 18.59
C GLY A 116 15.19 -5.55 18.03
N VAL A 117 14.22 -4.64 17.88
CA VAL A 117 14.43 -3.26 17.43
C VAL A 117 15.29 -2.48 18.41
N LEU A 118 14.96 -2.54 19.71
CA LEU A 118 15.72 -1.82 20.74
C LEU A 118 17.17 -2.34 20.84
N HIS A 119 17.36 -3.66 20.70
CA HIS A 119 18.71 -4.24 20.68
C HIS A 119 19.51 -3.76 19.45
N ALA A 120 18.91 -3.80 18.26
CA ALA A 120 19.54 -3.34 17.03
C ALA A 120 19.85 -1.84 17.09
N TYR A 121 18.92 -1.02 17.62
CA TYR A 121 19.09 0.42 17.74
C TYR A 121 20.28 0.81 18.64
N LYS A 122 20.51 0.10 19.76
CA LYS A 122 21.63 0.37 20.68
C LYS A 122 23.00 0.37 19.96
N MET A 123 23.13 -0.34 18.85
CA MET A 123 24.37 -0.39 18.08
C MET A 123 24.58 0.85 17.18
N TYR A 124 23.53 1.68 16.99
CA TYR A 124 23.53 2.80 16.03
C TYR A 124 22.81 4.04 16.57
N SER A 125 22.67 4.17 17.90
CA SER A 125 21.77 5.14 18.56
C SER A 125 21.98 6.61 18.15
N ASP A 126 23.20 7.01 17.88
CA ASP A 126 23.54 8.41 17.57
C ASP A 126 23.48 8.72 16.05
N LYS A 127 23.02 7.77 15.25
CA LYS A 127 23.04 7.88 13.79
C LYS A 127 21.79 8.57 13.24
N TYR A 128 20.63 8.41 13.89
CA TYR A 128 19.34 8.73 13.31
C TYR A 128 18.73 10.01 13.88
N ASP A 129 18.28 10.89 12.97
CA ASP A 129 17.55 12.11 13.28
C ASP A 129 16.03 11.89 13.16
N GLU A 130 15.61 10.91 12.33
CA GLU A 130 14.21 10.58 12.07
C GLU A 130 13.97 9.07 12.08
N MET A 131 12.78 8.66 12.51
CA MET A 131 12.27 7.31 12.32
C MET A 131 10.90 7.35 11.65
N TYR A 132 10.64 6.35 10.79
CA TYR A 132 9.39 6.16 10.10
C TYR A 132 8.82 4.77 10.39
N SER A 133 7.57 4.72 10.78
CA SER A 133 6.83 3.48 10.96
C SER A 133 5.47 3.54 10.28
N ARG A 134 4.99 2.39 9.80
CA ARG A 134 3.67 2.27 9.18
C ARG A 134 2.90 1.11 9.79
N VAL A 135 1.66 1.38 10.18
CA VAL A 135 0.83 0.37 10.81
C VAL A 135 -0.08 -0.31 9.79
N MET A 136 0.05 -1.59 9.74
CA MET A 136 -0.90 -2.63 9.39
C MET A 136 -0.78 -3.72 10.45
N PHE A 137 0.46 -3.99 10.85
CA PHE A 137 0.83 -4.78 12.01
C PHE A 137 1.18 -3.81 13.15
N PRO A 138 0.58 -3.93 14.34
CA PRO A 138 0.84 -3.01 15.47
C PRO A 138 2.32 -2.89 15.86
N HIS A 139 3.09 -3.95 15.64
CA HIS A 139 4.52 -4.07 15.96
C HIS A 139 5.36 -2.84 15.61
N SER A 140 5.15 -2.28 14.40
CA SER A 140 5.98 -1.17 13.92
C SER A 140 5.80 0.10 14.75
N HIS A 141 4.56 0.43 15.14
CA HIS A 141 4.29 1.61 15.95
C HIS A 141 4.65 1.39 17.42
N PHE A 142 4.44 0.18 17.97
CA PHE A 142 4.91 -0.12 19.31
C PHE A 142 6.43 0.01 19.41
N ALA A 143 7.19 -0.58 18.49
CA ALA A 143 8.64 -0.45 18.48
C ALA A 143 9.11 1.01 18.33
N ALA A 144 8.43 1.80 17.49
CA ALA A 144 8.71 3.23 17.34
C ALA A 144 8.42 4.01 18.62
N PHE A 145 7.30 3.69 19.29
CA PHE A 145 6.95 4.31 20.56
C PHE A 145 7.99 4.00 21.66
N GLU A 146 8.37 2.73 21.83
CA GLU A 146 9.37 2.35 22.81
C GLU A 146 10.74 2.99 22.51
N LEU A 147 11.09 3.14 21.25
CA LEU A 147 12.30 3.86 20.85
C LEU A 147 12.17 5.38 21.13
N LYS A 148 11.00 5.99 20.90
CA LYS A 148 10.72 7.40 21.23
C LYS A 148 10.84 7.67 22.75
N LYS A 149 10.46 6.70 23.59
CA LYS A 149 10.67 6.80 25.06
C LYS A 149 12.15 6.89 25.43
N ILE A 150 13.01 6.13 24.73
CA ILE A 150 14.46 6.11 24.98
C ILE A 150 15.15 7.36 24.39
N ASN A 151 14.77 7.76 23.18
CA ASN A 151 15.31 8.93 22.50
C ASN A 151 14.19 9.90 22.11
N GLN A 152 13.88 10.83 23.00
CA GLN A 152 12.80 11.81 22.78
C GLN A 152 13.11 12.80 21.65
N SER A 153 14.38 12.99 21.28
CA SER A 153 14.79 13.94 20.24
C SER A 153 14.61 13.39 18.82
N ILE A 154 14.50 12.07 18.63
CA ILE A 154 14.29 11.51 17.30
C ILE A 154 12.89 11.88 16.78
N LYS A 155 12.81 12.43 15.58
CA LYS A 155 11.53 12.73 14.94
C LYS A 155 10.83 11.43 14.55
N TRP A 156 9.61 11.22 15.03
CA TRP A 156 8.80 10.05 14.66
C TRP A 156 7.69 10.42 13.68
N VAL A 157 7.74 9.82 12.48
CA VAL A 157 6.70 9.88 11.45
C VAL A 157 5.94 8.56 11.48
N ALA A 158 4.64 8.60 11.82
CA ALA A 158 3.78 7.43 11.91
C ALA A 158 2.72 7.46 10.80
N GLU A 159 2.66 6.41 9.95
CA GLU A 159 1.67 6.30 8.87
C GLU A 159 0.63 5.24 9.18
N PHE A 160 -0.65 5.59 9.00
CA PHE A 160 -1.79 4.68 9.12
C PHE A 160 -2.25 4.19 7.75
N SER A 161 -2.29 2.85 7.57
CA SER A 161 -2.75 2.25 6.30
C SER A 161 -4.26 2.40 6.12
N ASP A 162 -5.02 2.13 7.19
CA ASP A 162 -6.48 2.13 7.29
C ASP A 162 -6.88 2.49 8.72
N PRO A 163 -8.15 2.75 9.03
CA PRO A 163 -8.62 2.81 10.41
C PRO A 163 -8.18 1.58 11.19
N LEU A 164 -7.52 1.80 12.34
CA LEU A 164 -6.80 0.72 13.02
C LEU A 164 -7.70 -0.12 13.92
N VAL A 165 -8.55 0.54 14.70
CA VAL A 165 -9.35 -0.09 15.76
C VAL A 165 -10.57 -0.85 15.25
N THR A 166 -11.11 -0.46 14.08
CA THR A 166 -12.25 -1.16 13.47
C THR A 166 -11.92 -1.64 12.06
N ASP A 167 -12.49 -2.78 11.69
CA ASP A 167 -12.41 -3.29 10.32
C ASP A 167 -13.40 -2.60 9.36
N VAL A 168 -13.45 -3.04 8.10
CA VAL A 168 -14.35 -2.49 7.09
C VAL A 168 -15.82 -2.67 7.44
N SER A 169 -16.17 -3.71 8.19
CA SER A 169 -17.52 -4.03 8.65
C SER A 169 -17.87 -3.39 10.00
N SER A 170 -17.02 -2.48 10.51
CA SER A 170 -17.11 -1.84 11.83
C SER A 170 -16.99 -2.80 13.02
N ASN A 171 -16.50 -4.02 12.81
CA ASN A 171 -16.17 -4.89 13.93
C ASN A 171 -14.90 -4.36 14.61
N LEU A 172 -14.89 -4.39 15.95
CA LEU A 172 -13.71 -4.08 16.75
C LEU A 172 -12.61 -5.10 16.45
N ARG A 173 -11.43 -4.61 16.07
CA ARG A 173 -10.22 -5.42 16.08
C ARG A 173 -9.73 -5.48 17.52
N HIS A 174 -9.57 -6.68 18.01
CA HIS A 174 -9.08 -6.91 19.37
C HIS A 174 -7.97 -7.95 19.37
N ALA A 175 -6.85 -7.60 19.99
CA ALA A 175 -5.76 -8.51 20.34
C ALA A 175 -5.24 -8.08 21.71
N PRO A 176 -5.32 -8.96 22.73
CA PRO A 176 -4.98 -8.56 24.08
C PRO A 176 -3.49 -8.28 24.22
N ILE A 177 -3.17 -7.25 25.02
CA ILE A 177 -1.85 -7.07 25.63
C ILE A 177 -1.81 -7.99 26.82
N GLU A 178 -1.04 -9.07 26.72
CA GLU A 178 -0.96 -10.12 27.74
C GLU A 178 0.11 -9.79 28.81
N ASP A 179 0.24 -8.50 29.17
CA ASP A 179 1.20 -7.96 30.13
C ASP A 179 0.55 -6.80 30.91
N ASP A 180 0.04 -7.11 32.11
CA ASP A 180 -0.63 -6.13 32.97
C ASP A 180 0.36 -5.07 33.48
N ASP A 181 1.60 -5.44 33.74
CA ASP A 181 2.64 -4.51 34.19
C ASP A 181 2.96 -3.48 33.08
N TYR A 182 3.04 -3.92 31.83
CA TYR A 182 3.21 -3.02 30.69
C TYR A 182 2.05 -2.02 30.56
N ILE A 183 0.81 -2.47 30.75
CA ILE A 183 -0.38 -1.61 30.72
C ILE A 183 -0.32 -0.56 31.82
N GLU A 184 -0.01 -0.96 33.06
CA GLU A 184 0.08 -0.04 34.19
C GLU A 184 1.25 0.96 34.04
N ASP A 185 2.40 0.52 33.58
CA ASP A 185 3.54 1.38 33.27
C ASP A 185 3.18 2.40 32.16
N LEU A 186 2.43 1.96 31.14
CA LEU A 186 1.99 2.82 30.07
C LEU A 186 0.97 3.85 30.55
N LYS A 187 -0.01 3.47 31.38
CA LYS A 187 -0.96 4.43 32.01
C LYS A 187 -0.24 5.48 32.83
N ALA A 188 0.77 5.04 33.62
CA ALA A 188 1.61 5.97 34.39
C ALA A 188 2.40 6.91 33.47
N PHE A 189 2.94 6.40 32.36
CA PHE A 189 3.74 7.17 31.41
C PHE A 189 2.91 8.24 30.68
N VAL A 190 1.70 7.90 30.18
CA VAL A 190 0.82 8.86 29.48
C VAL A 190 0.21 9.87 30.43
N GLY A 191 0.19 9.55 31.72
CA GLY A 191 -0.31 10.42 32.78
C GLY A 191 -1.83 10.43 32.94
N PRO A 192 -2.35 11.08 34.03
CA PRO A 192 -3.77 11.01 34.39
C PRO A 192 -4.73 11.51 33.30
N LYS A 193 -4.28 12.42 32.45
CA LYS A 193 -5.11 12.97 31.37
C LYS A 193 -5.50 11.94 30.30
N TYR A 194 -4.60 10.98 30.04
CA TYR A 194 -4.73 10.06 28.93
C TYR A 194 -4.78 8.56 29.36
N SER A 195 -4.65 8.29 30.66
CA SER A 195 -4.64 6.93 31.20
C SER A 195 -5.90 6.13 30.85
N ASP A 196 -7.06 6.78 30.81
CA ASP A 196 -8.35 6.15 30.48
C ASP A 196 -8.44 5.71 29.00
N LEU A 197 -7.54 6.19 28.12
CA LEU A 197 -7.46 5.76 26.73
C LEU A 197 -6.67 4.44 26.58
N ILE A 198 -5.96 4.01 27.61
CA ILE A 198 -5.12 2.81 27.61
C ILE A 198 -5.94 1.65 28.17
N ASP A 199 -6.23 0.67 27.33
CA ASP A 199 -6.88 -0.60 27.66
C ASP A 199 -5.96 -1.79 27.33
N ASP A 200 -6.50 -3.00 27.34
CA ASP A 200 -5.78 -4.22 27.00
C ASP A 200 -5.75 -4.53 25.51
N ASN A 201 -6.33 -3.66 24.65
CA ASN A 201 -6.38 -3.90 23.21
C ASN A 201 -5.17 -3.29 22.48
N SER A 202 -4.29 -4.12 21.96
CA SER A 202 -3.09 -3.66 21.24
C SER A 202 -3.38 -2.75 20.04
N PHE A 203 -4.50 -2.92 19.35
CA PHE A 203 -4.88 -2.01 18.25
C PHE A 203 -5.25 -0.62 18.76
N ASN A 204 -5.97 -0.54 19.90
CA ASN A 204 -6.31 0.72 20.53
C ASN A 204 -5.06 1.41 21.07
N VAL A 205 -4.27 0.70 21.86
CA VAL A 205 -3.04 1.26 22.45
C VAL A 205 -2.07 1.73 21.37
N CYS A 206 -1.89 0.94 20.30
CA CYS A 206 -1.06 1.30 19.15
C CYS A 206 -1.49 2.62 18.51
N GLU A 207 -2.79 2.86 18.34
CA GLU A 207 -3.34 4.10 17.80
C GLU A 207 -3.11 5.28 18.77
N VAL A 208 -3.42 5.08 20.05
CA VAL A 208 -3.29 6.11 21.10
C VAL A 208 -1.84 6.58 21.25
N VAL A 209 -0.87 5.65 21.37
CA VAL A 209 0.54 6.04 21.57
C VAL A 209 1.10 6.77 20.34
N ALA A 210 0.69 6.40 19.13
CA ALA A 210 1.09 7.12 17.94
C ALA A 210 0.48 8.52 17.89
N PHE A 211 -0.81 8.68 18.24
CA PHE A 211 -1.47 9.99 18.31
C PHE A 211 -0.82 10.93 19.32
N LEU A 212 -0.43 10.40 20.47
CA LEU A 212 0.16 11.22 21.53
C LEU A 212 1.62 11.60 21.22
N TYR A 213 2.42 10.66 20.73
CA TYR A 213 3.89 10.78 20.75
C TYR A 213 4.57 10.88 19.40
N ALA A 214 3.91 10.54 18.27
CA ALA A 214 4.49 10.84 16.97
C ALA A 214 4.53 12.36 16.71
N ASP A 215 5.54 12.80 16.00
CA ASP A 215 5.71 14.21 15.61
C ASP A 215 4.90 14.54 14.36
N GLU A 216 4.74 13.57 13.44
CA GLU A 216 3.91 13.65 12.24
C GLU A 216 3.07 12.38 12.08
N LEU A 217 1.82 12.56 11.62
CA LEU A 217 0.85 11.49 11.44
C LEU A 217 0.36 11.49 9.99
N ILE A 218 0.69 10.44 9.23
CA ILE A 218 0.28 10.32 7.82
C ILE A 218 -0.99 9.48 7.70
N PHE A 219 -2.00 10.06 7.05
CA PHE A 219 -3.26 9.41 6.69
C PHE A 219 -3.41 9.40 5.18
N THR A 220 -4.00 8.34 4.62
CA THR A 220 -4.18 8.21 3.17
C THR A 220 -5.15 9.23 2.60
N ASN A 221 -6.12 9.68 3.41
CA ASN A 221 -7.13 10.66 3.04
C ASN A 221 -7.77 11.30 4.28
N LYS A 222 -8.48 12.42 4.05
CA LYS A 222 -9.14 13.17 5.14
C LYS A 222 -10.23 12.36 5.85
N TYR A 223 -10.97 11.51 5.15
CA TYR A 223 -12.04 10.71 5.75
C TYR A 223 -11.49 9.61 6.66
N GLN A 224 -10.30 9.07 6.36
CA GLN A 224 -9.61 8.20 7.30
C GLN A 224 -9.28 8.94 8.60
N LEU A 225 -8.68 10.12 8.50
CA LEU A 225 -8.38 10.96 9.66
C LEU A 225 -9.66 11.27 10.48
N ASP A 226 -10.67 11.83 9.81
CA ASP A 226 -11.91 12.21 10.47
C ASP A 226 -12.60 11.00 11.12
N TYR A 227 -12.64 9.85 10.46
CA TYR A 227 -13.23 8.62 10.99
C TYR A 227 -12.50 8.10 12.23
N MET A 228 -11.18 8.08 12.20
CA MET A 228 -10.38 7.64 13.35
C MET A 228 -10.56 8.56 14.55
N LEU A 229 -10.83 9.84 14.33
CA LEU A 229 -11.03 10.83 15.38
C LEU A 229 -12.43 10.83 16.01
N LEU A 230 -13.44 10.17 15.42
CA LEU A 230 -14.83 10.17 15.94
C LEU A 230 -14.96 9.65 17.37
N ARG A 231 -14.03 8.83 17.82
CA ARG A 231 -14.06 8.21 19.16
C ARG A 231 -13.31 9.00 20.24
N TYR A 232 -12.67 10.09 19.87
CA TYR A 232 -11.85 10.91 20.77
C TYR A 232 -12.52 12.25 21.08
N ASP A 233 -12.19 12.78 22.25
CA ASP A 233 -12.57 14.13 22.64
C ASP A 233 -11.83 15.23 21.84
N GLU A 234 -12.25 16.47 22.01
CA GLU A 234 -11.78 17.61 21.21
C GLU A 234 -10.27 17.84 21.38
N ASP A 235 -9.74 17.66 22.59
CA ASP A 235 -8.31 17.86 22.88
C ASP A 235 -7.42 16.91 22.04
N ILE A 236 -7.80 15.63 21.96
CA ILE A 236 -7.07 14.64 21.14
C ILE A 236 -7.26 14.94 19.66
N GLN A 237 -8.49 15.31 19.25
CA GLN A 237 -8.75 15.66 17.86
C GLN A 237 -7.90 16.84 17.39
N GLU A 238 -7.78 17.89 18.19
CA GLU A 238 -6.94 19.05 17.89
C GLU A 238 -5.45 18.67 17.83
N LEU A 239 -4.97 17.90 18.82
CA LEU A 239 -3.61 17.41 18.85
C LEU A 239 -3.25 16.63 17.57
N VAL A 240 -4.09 15.67 17.19
CA VAL A 240 -3.87 14.84 16.01
C VAL A 240 -3.95 15.67 14.72
N LYS A 241 -4.94 16.54 14.59
CA LYS A 241 -5.08 17.44 13.42
C LYS A 241 -3.87 18.36 13.25
N SER A 242 -3.24 18.80 14.35
CA SER A 242 -2.03 19.65 14.30
C SER A 242 -0.80 18.94 13.72
N LYS A 243 -0.76 17.60 13.77
CA LYS A 243 0.34 16.73 13.28
C LYS A 243 -0.02 16.01 11.98
N ALA A 244 -1.28 16.08 11.53
CA ALA A 244 -1.79 15.26 10.45
C ALA A 244 -1.31 15.73 9.08
N ILE A 245 -0.84 14.77 8.28
CA ILE A 245 -0.47 14.93 6.88
C ILE A 245 -1.35 14.00 6.04
N ILE A 246 -2.09 14.56 5.09
CA ILE A 246 -2.85 13.77 4.13
C ILE A 246 -1.95 13.44 2.94
N SER A 247 -1.62 12.16 2.79
CA SER A 247 -0.74 11.69 1.71
C SER A 247 -1.19 10.33 1.20
N GLN A 248 -1.62 10.28 -0.05
CA GLN A 248 -1.99 9.04 -0.71
C GLN A 248 -0.78 8.13 -0.93
N HIS A 249 -1.02 6.84 -1.19
CA HIS A 249 0.07 5.92 -1.50
C HIS A 249 0.86 6.39 -2.73
N PRO A 250 2.21 6.35 -2.70
CA PRO A 250 3.03 6.79 -3.82
C PRO A 250 2.83 5.92 -5.06
N THR A 251 2.91 6.55 -6.22
CA THR A 251 2.91 5.91 -7.53
C THR A 251 4.35 5.71 -8.00
N LEU A 252 4.70 4.51 -8.45
CA LEU A 252 6.02 4.25 -9.01
C LEU A 252 6.18 4.87 -10.41
N PRO A 253 7.40 5.26 -10.81
CA PRO A 253 7.67 5.81 -12.11
C PRO A 253 7.53 4.75 -13.22
N ARG A 254 7.39 5.21 -14.46
CA ARG A 254 7.05 4.39 -15.62
C ARG A 254 8.04 3.26 -15.95
N ASP A 255 9.31 3.46 -15.71
CA ASP A 255 10.37 2.45 -15.91
C ASP A 255 10.15 1.20 -15.04
N MET A 256 9.57 1.34 -13.86
CA MET A 256 9.23 0.22 -12.98
C MET A 256 8.16 -0.71 -13.58
N TYR A 257 7.28 -0.20 -14.43
CA TYR A 257 6.26 -0.99 -15.14
C TYR A 257 6.86 -1.83 -16.28
N GLN A 258 8.09 -1.55 -16.68
CA GLN A 258 8.82 -2.27 -17.73
C GLN A 258 9.93 -3.17 -17.18
N LEU A 259 10.11 -3.23 -15.85
CA LEU A 259 11.19 -3.99 -15.23
C LEU A 259 11.06 -5.50 -15.45
N VAL A 260 9.84 -6.01 -15.47
CA VAL A 260 9.54 -7.43 -15.75
C VAL A 260 8.45 -7.49 -16.81
N LYS A 261 8.80 -8.02 -17.98
CA LYS A 261 7.82 -8.24 -19.06
C LYS A 261 6.94 -9.44 -18.73
N SER A 262 5.63 -9.27 -18.88
CA SER A 262 4.67 -10.36 -18.93
C SER A 262 4.56 -10.89 -20.36
N PHE A 263 4.37 -12.22 -20.49
CA PHE A 263 4.06 -12.90 -21.76
C PHE A 263 2.57 -13.20 -21.89
N TYR A 264 1.76 -12.59 -21.04
CA TYR A 264 0.31 -12.72 -21.09
C TYR A 264 -0.24 -12.19 -22.41
N LYS A 265 -1.19 -12.93 -22.99
CA LYS A 265 -1.81 -12.57 -24.27
C LYS A 265 -3.22 -12.06 -24.02
N VAL A 266 -3.51 -10.87 -24.50
CA VAL A 266 -4.84 -10.28 -24.55
C VAL A 266 -5.52 -10.57 -25.89
N GLU A 267 -6.83 -10.49 -25.94
CA GLU A 267 -7.61 -10.68 -27.16
C GLU A 267 -7.59 -9.41 -28.00
N GLN A 268 -7.09 -9.51 -29.24
CA GLN A 268 -6.81 -8.34 -30.11
C GLN A 268 -8.10 -7.61 -30.58
N ASP A 269 -9.20 -8.35 -30.72
CA ASP A 269 -10.47 -7.84 -31.27
C ASP A 269 -11.47 -7.43 -30.17
N LYS A 270 -11.04 -7.44 -28.91
CA LYS A 270 -11.88 -7.10 -27.76
C LYS A 270 -11.24 -6.01 -26.92
N ILE A 271 -12.07 -5.31 -26.15
CA ILE A 271 -11.61 -4.43 -25.09
C ILE A 271 -11.24 -5.30 -23.89
N ASN A 272 -9.97 -5.27 -23.50
CA ASN A 272 -9.42 -6.06 -22.44
C ASN A 272 -9.44 -5.26 -21.13
N ILE A 273 -10.27 -5.70 -20.20
CA ILE A 273 -10.44 -5.08 -18.89
C ILE A 273 -9.81 -5.98 -17.85
N ALA A 274 -9.08 -5.46 -16.87
CA ALA A 274 -8.51 -6.29 -15.84
C ALA A 274 -8.89 -5.86 -14.43
N TYR A 275 -9.05 -6.87 -13.57
CA TYR A 275 -9.13 -6.73 -12.12
C TYR A 275 -7.96 -7.46 -11.46
N PHE A 276 -7.27 -6.78 -10.56
CA PHE A 276 -6.18 -7.35 -9.78
C PHE A 276 -6.49 -7.22 -8.28
N GLY A 277 -6.63 -8.32 -7.59
CA GLY A 277 -6.85 -8.28 -6.15
C GLY A 277 -7.53 -9.51 -5.58
N ASN A 278 -7.51 -9.63 -4.26
CA ASN A 278 -8.32 -10.61 -3.54
C ASN A 278 -9.79 -10.20 -3.54
N PHE A 279 -10.64 -11.18 -3.40
CA PHE A 279 -12.05 -10.99 -3.10
C PHE A 279 -12.26 -10.97 -1.58
N TYR A 280 -13.07 -10.03 -1.13
CA TYR A 280 -13.50 -9.82 0.25
C TYR A 280 -15.03 -9.82 0.30
N ASP A 281 -15.60 -9.84 1.48
CA ASP A 281 -17.06 -9.83 1.62
C ASP A 281 -17.69 -8.51 1.10
N THR A 282 -16.96 -7.40 1.20
CA THR A 282 -17.37 -6.07 0.70
C THR A 282 -17.10 -5.85 -0.79
N ARG A 283 -16.32 -6.72 -1.44
CA ARG A 283 -16.03 -6.69 -2.88
C ARG A 283 -15.56 -8.06 -3.32
N GLY A 284 -16.36 -8.73 -4.11
CA GLY A 284 -16.12 -10.12 -4.50
C GLY A 284 -16.27 -10.36 -5.99
N PHE A 285 -16.32 -11.64 -6.37
CA PHE A 285 -16.57 -12.06 -7.75
C PHE A 285 -17.89 -11.50 -8.30
N ARG A 286 -18.90 -11.29 -7.41
CA ARG A 286 -20.19 -10.74 -7.80
C ARG A 286 -20.11 -9.38 -8.49
N GLN A 287 -19.23 -8.48 -8.02
CA GLN A 287 -19.04 -7.17 -8.64
C GLN A 287 -18.50 -7.32 -10.08
N ILE A 288 -17.58 -8.25 -10.30
CA ILE A 288 -17.07 -8.57 -11.65
C ILE A 288 -18.18 -9.11 -12.53
N GLU A 289 -18.98 -10.04 -12.01
CA GLU A 289 -20.12 -10.62 -12.72
C GLU A 289 -21.17 -9.57 -13.08
N LEU A 290 -21.45 -8.60 -12.20
CA LEU A 290 -22.37 -7.50 -12.49
C LEU A 290 -21.86 -6.63 -13.64
N VAL A 291 -20.58 -6.34 -13.71
CA VAL A 291 -19.99 -5.61 -14.87
C VAL A 291 -20.27 -6.39 -16.16
N ALA A 292 -19.93 -7.68 -16.20
CA ALA A 292 -20.16 -8.51 -17.38
C ALA A 292 -21.66 -8.57 -17.75
N LYS A 293 -22.53 -8.76 -16.75
CA LYS A 293 -23.99 -8.82 -16.94
C LYS A 293 -24.54 -7.56 -17.59
N TYR A 294 -24.28 -6.39 -17.02
CA TYR A 294 -24.87 -5.14 -17.53
C TYR A 294 -24.31 -4.70 -18.87
N LEU A 295 -23.07 -5.07 -19.20
CA LEU A 295 -22.53 -4.89 -20.55
C LEU A 295 -23.25 -5.82 -21.55
N TYR A 296 -23.42 -7.11 -21.21
CA TYR A 296 -24.14 -8.07 -22.04
C TYR A 296 -25.60 -7.67 -22.28
N GLU A 297 -26.34 -7.28 -21.23
CA GLU A 297 -27.73 -6.82 -21.34
C GLU A 297 -27.88 -5.55 -22.20
N ALA A 298 -26.82 -4.75 -22.32
CA ALA A 298 -26.74 -3.60 -23.21
C ALA A 298 -26.29 -3.94 -24.65
N ASN A 299 -26.23 -5.24 -24.99
CA ASN A 299 -25.76 -5.78 -26.28
C ASN A 299 -24.28 -5.41 -26.58
N ILE A 300 -23.46 -5.27 -25.56
CA ILE A 300 -22.01 -5.06 -25.68
C ILE A 300 -21.35 -6.42 -25.44
N ASN A 301 -20.71 -6.98 -26.48
CA ASN A 301 -20.14 -8.33 -26.44
C ASN A 301 -18.64 -8.37 -26.80
N ASN A 302 -18.05 -7.25 -27.19
CA ASN A 302 -16.66 -7.13 -27.63
C ASN A 302 -15.71 -6.76 -26.48
N PHE A 303 -15.86 -7.43 -25.33
CA PHE A 303 -14.98 -7.23 -24.18
C PHE A 303 -14.58 -8.56 -23.54
N THR A 304 -13.50 -8.56 -22.77
CA THR A 304 -13.08 -9.65 -21.89
C THR A 304 -12.58 -9.06 -20.57
N ILE A 305 -13.03 -9.63 -19.45
CA ILE A 305 -12.58 -9.26 -18.10
C ILE A 305 -11.55 -10.27 -17.61
N HIS A 306 -10.31 -9.86 -17.48
CA HIS A 306 -9.20 -10.66 -16.96
C HIS A 306 -9.11 -10.47 -15.45
N VAL A 307 -9.32 -11.50 -14.68
CA VAL A 307 -9.31 -11.46 -13.21
C VAL A 307 -8.05 -12.14 -12.69
N PHE A 308 -7.17 -11.39 -12.05
CA PHE A 308 -5.95 -11.89 -11.42
C PHE A 308 -6.15 -11.92 -9.90
N THR A 309 -6.36 -13.11 -9.35
CA THR A 309 -6.75 -13.30 -7.95
C THR A 309 -6.23 -14.62 -7.37
N ASN A 310 -6.52 -14.88 -6.10
CA ASN A 310 -6.32 -16.19 -5.51
C ASN A 310 -7.45 -17.15 -5.97
N LEU A 311 -7.06 -18.15 -6.75
CA LEU A 311 -7.98 -19.16 -7.28
C LEU A 311 -8.32 -20.24 -6.23
N ASN A 312 -8.90 -19.82 -5.10
CA ASN A 312 -9.37 -20.75 -4.09
C ASN A 312 -10.70 -21.42 -4.49
N ARG A 313 -11.12 -22.45 -3.75
CA ARG A 313 -12.35 -23.21 -4.04
C ARG A 313 -13.61 -22.35 -4.06
N LYS A 314 -13.70 -21.34 -3.15
CA LYS A 314 -14.85 -20.41 -3.08
C LYS A 314 -14.93 -19.56 -4.35
N THR A 315 -13.83 -18.95 -4.75
CA THR A 315 -13.73 -18.15 -5.98
C THR A 315 -14.09 -18.94 -7.23
N MET A 316 -13.49 -20.13 -7.39
CA MET A 316 -13.75 -20.98 -8.56
C MET A 316 -15.18 -21.53 -8.60
N ARG A 317 -15.81 -21.75 -7.45
CA ARG A 317 -17.22 -22.12 -7.39
C ARG A 317 -18.11 -21.01 -7.95
N PHE A 318 -17.91 -19.75 -7.53
CA PHE A 318 -18.69 -18.62 -8.05
C PHE A 318 -18.48 -18.45 -9.56
N TYR A 319 -17.23 -18.51 -10.02
CA TYR A 319 -16.94 -18.43 -11.46
C TYR A 319 -17.66 -19.52 -12.27
N ASN A 320 -17.57 -20.79 -11.85
CA ASN A 320 -18.18 -21.91 -12.56
C ASN A 320 -19.71 -21.84 -12.61
N GLN A 321 -20.34 -21.18 -11.63
CA GLN A 321 -21.80 -20.98 -11.55
C GLN A 321 -22.26 -19.72 -12.31
N SER A 322 -21.35 -18.83 -12.72
CA SER A 322 -21.70 -17.60 -13.41
C SER A 322 -22.24 -17.88 -14.82
N ALA A 323 -23.34 -17.21 -15.17
CA ALA A 323 -23.89 -17.18 -16.52
C ALA A 323 -23.03 -16.38 -17.51
N PHE A 324 -22.11 -15.54 -16.99
CA PHE A 324 -21.25 -14.61 -17.75
C PHE A 324 -19.78 -15.06 -17.82
N LYS A 325 -19.48 -16.30 -17.45
CA LYS A 325 -18.11 -16.83 -17.42
C LYS A 325 -17.37 -16.74 -18.76
N ASP A 326 -18.08 -16.75 -19.88
CA ASP A 326 -17.49 -16.66 -21.22
C ASP A 326 -16.90 -15.26 -21.51
N TYR A 327 -17.24 -14.26 -20.70
CA TYR A 327 -16.66 -12.91 -20.74
C TYR A 327 -15.56 -12.71 -19.69
N ILE A 328 -15.26 -13.73 -18.86
CA ILE A 328 -14.37 -13.62 -17.71
C ILE A 328 -13.27 -14.67 -17.80
N VAL A 329 -12.01 -14.23 -17.75
CA VAL A 329 -10.85 -15.12 -17.73
C VAL A 329 -10.19 -15.06 -16.36
N MET A 330 -10.18 -16.20 -15.65
CA MET A 330 -9.60 -16.29 -14.31
C MET A 330 -8.13 -16.64 -14.36
N ASN A 331 -7.29 -15.85 -13.68
CA ASN A 331 -5.85 -16.00 -13.62
C ASN A 331 -5.36 -16.00 -12.16
N GLN A 332 -4.25 -16.70 -11.92
CA GLN A 332 -3.51 -16.62 -10.67
C GLN A 332 -2.90 -15.24 -10.49
N TYR A 333 -2.62 -14.88 -9.25
CA TYR A 333 -1.82 -13.69 -8.93
C TYR A 333 -0.51 -13.66 -9.69
N ALA A 334 -0.24 -12.52 -10.30
CA ALA A 334 1.08 -12.22 -10.84
C ALA A 334 2.01 -11.66 -9.75
N PRO A 335 3.32 -11.93 -9.82
CA PRO A 335 4.33 -11.20 -9.04
C PRO A 335 4.23 -9.69 -9.26
N TYR A 336 4.66 -8.89 -8.28
CA TYR A 336 4.38 -7.45 -8.24
C TYR A 336 4.79 -6.69 -9.53
N PHE A 337 6.02 -6.85 -9.99
CA PHE A 337 6.48 -6.15 -11.22
C PHE A 337 5.86 -6.71 -12.51
N GLU A 338 5.54 -8.00 -12.53
CA GLU A 338 4.76 -8.56 -13.64
C GLU A 338 3.34 -8.02 -13.63
N PHE A 339 2.72 -7.88 -12.45
CA PHE A 339 1.42 -7.21 -12.30
C PHE A 339 1.47 -5.77 -12.83
N LEU A 340 2.51 -4.98 -12.48
CA LEU A 340 2.65 -3.62 -13.02
C LEU A 340 2.73 -3.64 -14.57
N ASN A 341 3.47 -4.58 -15.15
CA ASN A 341 3.55 -4.70 -16.61
C ASN A 341 2.23 -5.17 -17.23
N LEU A 342 1.51 -6.09 -16.57
CA LEU A 342 0.19 -6.54 -17.00
C LEU A 342 -0.82 -5.40 -17.04
N THR A 343 -0.73 -4.42 -16.11
CA THR A 343 -1.62 -3.26 -16.14
C THR A 343 -1.47 -2.47 -17.45
N ASP A 344 -0.28 -2.42 -18.05
CA ASP A 344 -0.05 -1.72 -19.32
C ASP A 344 -0.56 -2.48 -20.56
N LEU A 345 -0.84 -3.76 -20.45
CA LEU A 345 -1.35 -4.57 -21.55
C LEU A 345 -2.87 -4.51 -21.69
N MET A 346 -3.54 -3.91 -20.71
CA MET A 346 -4.99 -3.83 -20.66
C MET A 346 -5.48 -2.48 -21.19
N ASP A 347 -6.71 -2.45 -21.66
CA ASP A 347 -7.36 -1.22 -22.10
C ASP A 347 -7.93 -0.43 -20.91
N ALA A 348 -8.41 -1.17 -19.89
CA ALA A 348 -8.92 -0.59 -18.65
C ALA A 348 -8.66 -1.48 -17.43
N LEU A 349 -8.56 -0.84 -16.27
CA LEU A 349 -8.32 -1.48 -14.97
C LEU A 349 -9.52 -1.24 -14.06
N LEU A 350 -10.15 -2.31 -13.58
CA LEU A 350 -11.28 -2.21 -12.64
C LEU A 350 -10.76 -1.96 -11.22
N ILE A 351 -11.36 -0.99 -10.58
CA ILE A 351 -11.16 -0.73 -9.16
C ILE A 351 -12.51 -0.51 -8.47
N PHE A 352 -12.68 -1.10 -7.31
CA PHE A 352 -13.90 -1.03 -6.53
C PHE A 352 -13.63 -0.41 -5.17
N ASP A 353 -14.45 0.53 -4.76
CA ASP A 353 -14.50 0.98 -3.36
C ASP A 353 -14.94 -0.16 -2.44
N ALA A 354 -14.62 -0.02 -1.16
CA ALA A 354 -15.30 -0.79 -0.14
C ALA A 354 -16.75 -0.28 -0.01
N GLU A 355 -17.70 -1.20 0.15
CA GLU A 355 -19.09 -0.86 0.45
C GLU A 355 -19.22 -0.62 1.96
N THR A 356 -19.46 0.64 2.36
CA THR A 356 -19.56 1.04 3.77
C THR A 356 -20.90 1.68 4.13
N VAL A 357 -21.79 1.86 3.14
CA VAL A 357 -23.15 2.42 3.36
C VAL A 357 -23.91 1.61 4.41
N GLY A 358 -24.45 2.28 5.43
CA GLY A 358 -25.17 1.65 6.54
C GLY A 358 -24.27 0.96 7.58
N ILE A 359 -22.95 0.97 7.36
CA ILE A 359 -21.93 0.37 8.26
C ILE A 359 -21.12 1.49 8.91
N LYS A 360 -20.73 2.50 8.13
CA LYS A 360 -19.91 3.64 8.58
C LYS A 360 -20.60 4.96 8.19
N PRO A 361 -20.35 6.06 8.89
CA PRO A 361 -20.94 7.35 8.57
C PRO A 361 -20.50 7.87 7.19
N TYR A 362 -19.32 7.50 6.73
CA TYR A 362 -18.75 7.76 5.42
C TYR A 362 -17.60 6.77 5.15
N ASN A 363 -17.17 6.64 3.89
CA ASN A 363 -16.14 5.71 3.49
C ASN A 363 -14.73 6.27 3.79
N PRO A 364 -13.99 5.72 4.79
CA PRO A 364 -12.65 6.17 5.13
C PRO A 364 -11.55 5.52 4.26
N TYR A 365 -11.90 4.62 3.35
CA TYR A 365 -10.96 3.81 2.60
C TYR A 365 -10.68 4.37 1.20
N VAL A 366 -9.44 4.18 0.76
CA VAL A 366 -9.05 4.34 -0.64
C VAL A 366 -8.38 3.04 -1.08
N PRO A 367 -8.81 2.41 -2.17
CA PRO A 367 -8.21 1.16 -2.63
C PRO A 367 -6.71 1.33 -2.92
N SER A 368 -5.86 0.54 -2.25
CA SER A 368 -4.39 0.67 -2.34
C SER A 368 -3.83 0.51 -3.76
N LYS A 369 -4.53 -0.24 -4.63
CA LYS A 369 -4.13 -0.44 -6.03
C LYS A 369 -4.31 0.80 -6.91
N LEU A 370 -5.03 1.81 -6.45
CA LEU A 370 -5.19 3.06 -7.20
C LEU A 370 -3.82 3.68 -7.51
N SER A 371 -2.89 3.65 -6.57
CA SER A 371 -1.52 4.17 -6.78
C SER A 371 -0.74 3.38 -7.84
N ASP A 372 -0.94 2.06 -7.92
CA ASP A 372 -0.33 1.22 -8.95
C ASP A 372 -0.97 1.46 -10.32
N TYR A 373 -2.30 1.65 -10.36
CA TYR A 373 -3.03 1.89 -11.61
C TYR A 373 -2.73 3.27 -12.21
N ARG A 374 -2.54 4.29 -11.39
CA ARG A 374 -2.17 5.65 -11.84
C ARG A 374 -0.85 5.70 -12.62
N GLY A 375 0.10 4.85 -12.29
CA GLY A 375 1.36 4.75 -13.03
C GLY A 375 1.26 3.95 -14.33
N SER A 376 0.15 3.27 -14.60
CA SER A 376 -0.12 2.51 -15.82
C SER A 376 -0.46 3.41 -17.02
N LEU A 377 -0.34 2.86 -18.23
CA LEU A 377 -0.83 3.48 -19.46
C LEU A 377 -2.34 3.35 -19.65
N SER A 378 -2.95 2.39 -18.95
CA SER A 378 -4.35 2.01 -19.11
C SER A 378 -5.30 3.01 -18.46
N ASN A 379 -6.53 3.02 -18.91
CA ASN A 379 -7.61 3.72 -18.25
C ASN A 379 -7.99 3.02 -16.94
N ILE A 380 -8.57 3.77 -16.00
CA ILE A 380 -9.09 3.22 -14.74
C ILE A 380 -10.61 3.35 -14.76
N TRP A 381 -11.31 2.23 -14.62
CA TRP A 381 -12.75 2.23 -14.43
C TRP A 381 -13.09 1.93 -12.98
N ALA A 382 -13.48 2.98 -12.25
CA ALA A 382 -13.76 2.96 -10.84
C ALA A 382 -15.24 2.77 -10.56
N PHE A 383 -15.55 1.80 -9.70
CA PHE A 383 -16.87 1.57 -9.14
C PHE A 383 -16.90 2.10 -7.72
N THR A 384 -17.55 3.23 -7.54
CA THR A 384 -17.42 4.04 -6.33
C THR A 384 -18.63 3.92 -5.41
N GLU A 385 -18.39 4.10 -4.13
CA GLU A 385 -19.42 4.43 -3.16
C GLU A 385 -19.71 5.94 -3.25
N ARG A 386 -20.97 6.31 -3.17
CA ARG A 386 -21.36 7.72 -3.26
C ARG A 386 -20.65 8.56 -2.19
N GLU A 387 -20.08 9.69 -2.62
CA GLU A 387 -19.37 10.63 -1.76
C GLU A 387 -18.06 10.08 -1.13
N SER A 388 -17.59 8.91 -1.56
CA SER A 388 -16.24 8.45 -1.20
C SER A 388 -15.14 9.36 -1.76
N ILE A 389 -13.93 9.21 -1.26
CA ILE A 389 -12.77 9.92 -1.83
C ILE A 389 -12.59 9.59 -3.30
N LEU A 390 -12.78 8.31 -3.69
CA LEU A 390 -12.65 7.90 -5.08
C LEU A 390 -13.78 8.47 -5.96
N ASP A 391 -15.02 8.57 -5.45
CA ASP A 391 -16.16 9.20 -6.14
C ASP A 391 -15.95 10.71 -6.41
N GLN A 392 -15.17 11.38 -5.55
CA GLN A 392 -14.83 12.80 -5.66
C GLN A 392 -13.50 13.05 -6.40
N THR A 393 -12.79 12.00 -6.80
CA THR A 393 -11.51 12.11 -7.51
C THR A 393 -11.77 12.43 -8.99
N TYR A 394 -11.05 13.40 -9.53
CA TYR A 394 -11.13 13.78 -10.93
C TYR A 394 -9.74 13.69 -11.58
N GLU A 395 -9.58 12.74 -12.52
CA GLU A 395 -8.34 12.48 -13.26
C GLU A 395 -8.66 12.12 -14.71
N GLU A 396 -7.78 12.47 -15.65
CA GLU A 396 -8.00 12.32 -17.09
C GLU A 396 -8.38 10.89 -17.53
N LYS A 397 -7.72 9.88 -16.93
CA LYS A 397 -7.95 8.47 -17.28
C LYS A 397 -8.88 7.73 -16.33
N LEU A 398 -9.58 8.44 -15.45
CA LEU A 398 -10.46 7.87 -14.44
C LEU A 398 -11.92 7.99 -14.86
N TYR A 399 -12.57 6.86 -15.09
CA TYR A 399 -13.98 6.74 -15.42
C TYR A 399 -14.73 6.25 -14.19
N ILE A 400 -15.69 7.03 -13.70
CA ILE A 400 -16.42 6.74 -12.47
C ILE A 400 -17.81 6.22 -12.77
N THR A 401 -18.16 5.10 -12.16
CA THR A 401 -19.52 4.55 -12.09
C THR A 401 -19.83 4.21 -10.65
N ARG A 402 -20.92 4.73 -10.09
CA ARG A 402 -21.35 4.34 -8.73
C ARG A 402 -21.79 2.88 -8.73
N GLN A 403 -21.41 2.13 -7.70
CA GLN A 403 -21.56 0.66 -7.65
C GLN A 403 -23.00 0.18 -7.92
N HIS A 404 -24.02 0.91 -7.47
CA HIS A 404 -25.43 0.54 -7.65
C HIS A 404 -26.15 1.31 -8.78
N ASP A 405 -25.44 2.15 -9.53
CA ASP A 405 -25.98 2.85 -10.71
C ASP A 405 -25.78 2.00 -11.98
N TYR A 406 -26.46 0.86 -12.00
CA TYR A 406 -26.34 -0.15 -13.06
C TYR A 406 -26.65 0.39 -14.46
N GLN A 407 -27.51 1.42 -14.55
CA GLN A 407 -27.88 2.05 -15.84
C GLN A 407 -26.67 2.75 -16.48
N LYS A 408 -25.70 3.16 -15.68
CA LYS A 408 -24.49 3.85 -16.16
C LYS A 408 -23.37 2.91 -16.60
N TYR A 409 -23.40 1.64 -16.28
CA TYR A 409 -22.34 0.70 -16.63
C TYR A 409 -22.04 0.71 -18.13
N ALA A 410 -23.08 0.54 -18.96
CA ALA A 410 -22.96 0.52 -20.40
C ALA A 410 -22.54 1.89 -21.00
N SER A 411 -23.06 3.01 -20.48
CA SER A 411 -22.71 4.34 -20.97
C SER A 411 -21.28 4.72 -20.64
N THR A 412 -20.80 4.43 -19.42
CA THR A 412 -19.42 4.65 -19.02
C THR A 412 -18.46 3.78 -19.85
N PHE A 413 -18.80 2.51 -20.06
CA PHE A 413 -18.01 1.64 -20.93
C PHE A 413 -17.91 2.16 -22.35
N LYS A 414 -19.03 2.63 -22.95
CA LYS A 414 -19.03 3.22 -24.31
C LYS A 414 -18.14 4.47 -24.39
N GLN A 415 -18.17 5.31 -23.36
CA GLN A 415 -17.29 6.48 -23.28
C GLN A 415 -15.82 6.03 -23.27
N LEU A 416 -15.45 5.11 -22.39
CA LEU A 416 -14.11 4.54 -22.26
C LEU A 416 -13.67 3.91 -23.61
N ALA A 417 -14.51 3.10 -24.24
CA ALA A 417 -14.23 2.48 -25.54
C ALA A 417 -13.96 3.52 -26.64
N ASN A 418 -14.78 4.57 -26.73
CA ASN A 418 -14.58 5.64 -27.70
C ASN A 418 -13.25 6.39 -27.50
N ASP A 419 -12.82 6.57 -26.25
CA ASP A 419 -11.57 7.27 -25.96
C ASP A 419 -10.34 6.38 -26.25
N ILE A 420 -10.45 5.05 -26.08
CA ILE A 420 -9.45 4.07 -26.53
C ILE A 420 -9.30 4.11 -28.07
N ASP A 421 -10.41 4.09 -28.81
CA ASP A 421 -10.40 4.13 -30.27
C ASP A 421 -9.75 5.42 -30.81
N LYS A 422 -10.07 6.57 -30.22
CA LYS A 422 -9.45 7.86 -30.60
C LYS A 422 -7.94 7.86 -30.36
N ALA A 423 -7.49 7.35 -29.20
CA ALA A 423 -6.06 7.25 -28.87
C ALA A 423 -5.32 6.34 -29.85
N THR A 424 -5.91 5.20 -30.21
CA THR A 424 -5.36 4.26 -31.18
C THR A 424 -5.25 4.89 -32.59
N TYR A 425 -6.25 5.67 -33.00
CA TYR A 425 -6.25 6.37 -34.27
C TYR A 425 -5.18 7.47 -34.36
N GLN A 426 -4.97 8.21 -33.25
CA GLN A 426 -3.92 9.25 -33.19
C GLN A 426 -2.51 8.63 -33.32
N VAL A 427 -2.25 7.51 -32.62
CA VAL A 427 -0.96 6.80 -32.68
C VAL A 427 -0.67 6.28 -34.09
N LYS A 428 -1.67 5.76 -34.82
CA LYS A 428 -1.52 5.30 -36.21
C LYS A 428 -1.18 6.45 -37.12
N ASN A 429 -1.82 7.61 -37.00
CA ASN A 429 -1.56 8.78 -37.85
C ASN A 429 -0.16 9.38 -37.62
N ILE A 430 0.35 9.39 -36.39
CA ILE A 430 1.72 9.84 -36.10
C ILE A 430 2.78 8.90 -36.73
N LYS A 431 2.50 7.60 -36.80
CA LYS A 431 3.41 6.63 -37.46
C LYS A 431 3.38 6.70 -38.99
N CYS A 432 2.29 7.16 -39.58
CA CYS A 432 2.17 7.33 -41.03
C CYS A 432 2.75 8.67 -41.52
N SER A 433 3.03 9.63 -40.61
CA SER A 433 3.59 10.95 -40.93
C SER A 433 5.11 11.05 -40.66
N LYS A 434 5.76 9.97 -40.33
CA LYS A 434 7.21 9.79 -40.24
C LYS A 434 7.69 8.78 -41.31
#